data_2df3154bd85eeb0a7491e600c27400a0
#
_entry.id   2df3154bd85eeb0a7491e600c27400a0
#
_cell.length_a   1.000
_cell.length_b   1.000
_cell.length_c   1.000
_cell.angle_alpha   90.00
_cell.angle_beta   90.00
_cell.angle_gamma   90.00
#
_symmetry.space_group_name_H-M   'P 1'
#
loop_
_entity.id
_entity.type
_entity.pdbx_description
1 polymer ?
#
loop_
_entity_poly.entity_id
_entity_poly.type
_entity_poly.pdbx_seq_one_letter_code
_entity_poly.pdbx_strand_id
1 'polypeptide(L)'
;MLLGPETTFHSALNSPAAIIATNYAEQFFPALPRNKNRSIVFALGGSSHFQLVTWEPGPTRQGLRKLPADLPWGQLVARMKWGCMAAGLLAFFVALFASMMLVVPVRAFALRVGMVDLPGPRKVHHAPIPLLGGLAMYVAVVAAVLLAFQGTARTQIAAILIGATLVAAVGILDDRGLLHHQVKLFVGMPVAAGILLFTGIRAQIFTVLLGGRSGEFLDSALTVLWVVGITASFSILDHMDGLCAGVAAVASAFFALLAYLNGQTLVTVLAAAVLGAATGFLRWNFKPAKIFMGDGGAMFLGFLMATLGLKLRLENSSHLSSWLVPILILGVAIFDTTLVTISRARRGLLPFATPGKDHAAHRLSNLGLGHRGAVITLYLLGAVGGCAALFVSYVSSRGALVLGTVILAVILLGVAFLERAPYERQERKASPAC
;
A
#
# COMPACT_ATOMS: atom_id res chain seq x y z
N MET A 1 -16.04 32.97 31.75
CA MET A 1 -15.40 33.96 30.89
C MET A 1 -15.59 33.47 29.45
N LEU A 2 -16.57 34.03 28.78
CA LEU A 2 -16.98 33.64 27.41
C LEU A 2 -15.96 34.28 26.45
N LEU A 3 -15.11 33.47 25.83
CA LEU A 3 -14.28 33.88 24.70
C LEU A 3 -15.23 34.05 23.51
N GLY A 4 -15.27 35.21 22.92
CA GLY A 4 -16.13 35.56 21.81
C GLY A 4 -15.80 34.76 20.54
N PRO A 5 -16.75 34.58 19.61
CA PRO A 5 -16.63 33.76 18.41
C PRO A 5 -15.56 34.21 17.40
N GLU A 6 -14.98 35.38 17.56
CA GLU A 6 -14.01 35.96 16.62
C GLU A 6 -12.57 35.41 16.76
N THR A 7 -12.14 35.03 17.95
CA THR A 7 -10.76 34.52 18.18
C THR A 7 -10.54 33.08 17.72
N THR A 8 -11.60 32.29 17.68
CA THR A 8 -11.56 30.91 17.17
C THR A 8 -11.56 30.83 15.65
N PHE A 9 -12.08 31.84 14.96
CA PHE A 9 -12.21 31.86 13.51
C PHE A 9 -10.90 32.17 12.78
N HIS A 10 -10.10 33.12 13.30
CA HIS A 10 -8.79 33.46 12.71
C HIS A 10 -7.75 32.34 12.87
N SER A 11 -7.82 31.55 13.94
CA SER A 11 -6.94 30.39 14.12
C SER A 11 -7.34 29.21 13.22
N ALA A 12 -8.62 29.08 12.88
CA ALA A 12 -9.12 28.06 11.96
C ALA A 12 -8.76 28.33 10.51
N LEU A 13 -8.71 29.59 10.08
CA LEU A 13 -8.33 29.98 8.71
C LEU A 13 -6.86 29.72 8.38
N ASN A 14 -5.99 29.73 9.37
CA ASN A 14 -4.56 29.45 9.23
C ASN A 14 -4.22 27.96 9.49
N SER A 15 -5.23 27.11 9.71
CA SER A 15 -4.99 25.68 9.91
C SER A 15 -4.81 24.95 8.56
N PRO A 16 -3.95 23.93 8.51
CA PRO A 16 -3.82 23.08 7.31
C PRO A 16 -5.15 22.46 6.84
N ALA A 17 -6.11 22.31 7.74
CA ALA A 17 -7.45 21.79 7.44
C ALA A 17 -8.28 22.77 6.61
N ALA A 18 -8.17 24.10 6.82
CA ALA A 18 -8.88 25.10 6.04
C ALA A 18 -8.33 25.21 4.60
N ILE A 19 -7.02 25.05 4.43
CA ILE A 19 -6.37 25.04 3.10
C ILE A 19 -6.75 23.77 2.32
N ILE A 20 -6.87 22.63 2.99
CA ILE A 20 -7.33 21.37 2.39
C ILE A 20 -8.80 21.51 1.97
N ALA A 21 -9.65 22.15 2.77
CA ALA A 21 -11.06 22.34 2.46
C ALA A 21 -11.28 23.25 1.25
N THR A 22 -10.49 24.34 1.06
CA THR A 22 -10.55 25.20 -0.12
C THR A 22 -10.14 24.47 -1.40
N ASN A 23 -9.07 23.70 -1.37
CA ASN A 23 -8.62 22.92 -2.52
C ASN A 23 -9.62 21.81 -2.90
N TYR A 24 -10.31 21.21 -1.94
CA TYR A 24 -11.38 20.23 -2.22
C TYR A 24 -12.64 20.88 -2.81
N ALA A 25 -13.04 22.06 -2.32
CA ALA A 25 -14.22 22.74 -2.82
C ALA A 25 -14.09 23.18 -4.29
N GLU A 26 -12.93 23.68 -4.72
CA GLU A 26 -12.66 24.04 -6.11
C GLU A 26 -12.72 22.86 -7.07
N GLN A 27 -12.40 21.66 -6.58
CA GLN A 27 -12.41 20.43 -7.35
C GLN A 27 -13.84 19.95 -7.68
N PHE A 28 -14.80 20.21 -6.78
CA PHE A 28 -16.13 19.64 -6.85
C PHE A 28 -17.22 20.62 -7.30
N PHE A 29 -16.88 21.91 -7.40
CA PHE A 29 -17.82 22.96 -7.81
C PHE A 29 -17.34 23.77 -9.02
N PRO A 30 -17.16 23.13 -10.21
CA PRO A 30 -16.74 23.87 -11.41
C PRO A 30 -17.77 24.89 -11.90
N ALA A 31 -19.02 24.80 -11.43
CA ALA A 31 -20.12 25.72 -11.78
C ALA A 31 -20.22 26.93 -10.83
N LEU A 32 -19.41 27.03 -9.78
CA LEU A 32 -19.37 28.25 -8.98
C LEU A 32 -18.62 29.34 -9.74
N PRO A 33 -19.14 30.57 -9.78
CA PRO A 33 -18.51 31.66 -10.52
C PRO A 33 -17.09 31.87 -10.00
N ARG A 34 -16.10 31.67 -10.88
CA ARG A 34 -14.68 31.92 -10.61
C ARG A 34 -14.41 33.39 -10.46
N ASN A 35 -14.69 33.94 -9.29
CA ASN A 35 -14.28 35.30 -8.96
C ASN A 35 -12.98 35.18 -8.14
N LYS A 36 -11.90 35.82 -8.62
CA LYS A 36 -10.54 35.75 -8.00
C LYS A 36 -10.48 36.16 -6.53
N ASN A 37 -11.56 36.73 -6.00
CA ASN A 37 -11.65 37.26 -4.64
C ASN A 37 -12.63 36.51 -3.72
N ARG A 38 -13.03 35.25 -4.05
CA ARG A 38 -13.93 34.46 -3.21
C ARG A 38 -13.25 33.18 -2.73
N SER A 39 -13.21 32.98 -1.42
CA SER A 39 -12.77 31.75 -0.79
C SER A 39 -13.97 31.01 -0.19
N ILE A 40 -14.07 29.71 -0.41
CA ILE A 40 -15.11 28.86 0.20
C ILE A 40 -14.53 28.28 1.47
N VAL A 41 -15.18 28.54 2.61
CA VAL A 41 -14.75 28.06 3.93
C VAL A 41 -15.82 27.11 4.48
N PHE A 42 -15.37 25.95 4.94
CA PHE A 42 -16.21 25.00 5.68
C PHE A 42 -16.18 25.37 7.15
N ALA A 43 -17.31 25.75 7.73
CA ALA A 43 -17.45 25.96 9.15
C ALA A 43 -18.08 24.75 9.83
N LEU A 44 -17.40 24.20 10.85
CA LEU A 44 -17.95 23.17 11.71
C LEU A 44 -18.81 23.83 12.80
N GLY A 45 -20.13 23.65 12.74
CA GLY A 45 -21.01 23.96 13.85
C GLY A 45 -21.08 22.76 14.81
N GLY A 46 -20.99 23.01 16.11
CA GLY A 46 -21.09 21.95 17.13
C GLY A 46 -22.40 21.15 16.97
N SER A 47 -22.28 19.81 17.11
CA SER A 47 -23.35 18.80 16.91
C SER A 47 -23.89 18.64 15.49
N SER A 48 -23.19 17.85 14.66
CA SER A 48 -23.67 17.16 13.44
C SER A 48 -24.18 17.98 12.25
N HIS A 49 -23.98 19.29 12.18
CA HIS A 49 -24.36 20.10 11.01
C HIS A 49 -23.14 20.81 10.40
N PHE A 50 -22.84 20.51 9.12
CA PHE A 50 -21.88 21.26 8.32
C PHE A 50 -22.57 22.48 7.70
N GLN A 51 -22.03 23.68 7.89
CA GLN A 51 -22.43 24.87 7.15
C GLN A 51 -21.30 25.29 6.19
N LEU A 52 -21.64 25.42 4.93
CA LEU A 52 -20.78 26.03 3.93
C LEU A 52 -20.99 27.55 3.96
N VAL A 53 -19.89 28.27 4.04
CA VAL A 53 -19.89 29.72 4.07
C VAL A 53 -18.92 30.20 2.98
N THR A 54 -19.35 31.13 2.12
CA THR A 54 -18.46 31.82 1.19
C THR A 54 -17.93 33.09 1.84
N TRP A 55 -16.62 33.31 1.78
CA TRP A 55 -15.97 34.52 2.25
C TRP A 55 -15.59 35.41 1.06
N GLU A 56 -16.00 36.67 1.10
CA GLU A 56 -15.60 37.71 0.17
C GLU A 56 -14.72 38.72 0.91
N PRO A 57 -13.46 38.95 0.48
CA PRO A 57 -12.68 40.03 1.04
C PRO A 57 -13.27 41.38 0.62
N GLY A 58 -13.82 42.11 1.57
CA GLY A 58 -14.35 43.43 1.37
C GLY A 58 -13.84 44.38 2.47
N PRO A 59 -13.89 45.74 2.24
CA PRO A 59 -13.38 46.71 3.18
C PRO A 59 -14.21 46.87 4.46
N THR A 60 -15.34 46.20 4.57
CA THR A 60 -16.23 46.24 5.75
C THR A 60 -16.65 44.81 6.12
N ARG A 61 -16.76 44.52 7.43
CA ARG A 61 -17.01 43.23 8.11
C ARG A 61 -18.23 42.38 7.67
N GLN A 62 -18.76 42.50 6.45
CA GLN A 62 -19.97 41.81 5.98
C GLN A 62 -19.71 40.76 4.91
N GLY A 63 -18.72 39.88 5.12
CA GLY A 63 -18.25 38.94 4.10
C GLY A 63 -18.79 37.50 4.15
N LEU A 64 -19.61 37.14 5.14
CA LEU A 64 -20.10 35.76 5.26
C LEU A 64 -21.53 35.63 4.71
N ARG A 65 -21.68 35.05 3.50
CA ARG A 65 -23.00 34.63 3.01
C ARG A 65 -23.21 33.16 3.26
N LYS A 66 -24.31 32.82 3.93
CA LYS A 66 -24.77 31.42 4.04
C LYS A 66 -25.18 30.95 2.63
N LEU A 67 -24.66 29.81 2.22
CA LEU A 67 -25.18 29.16 1.01
C LEU A 67 -26.61 28.66 1.26
N PRO A 68 -27.47 28.60 0.19
CA PRO A 68 -28.84 28.12 0.33
C PRO A 68 -28.88 26.75 1.04
N ALA A 69 -29.82 26.62 1.99
CA ALA A 69 -30.03 25.37 2.74
C ALA A 69 -30.55 24.23 1.84
N ASP A 70 -31.01 24.57 0.66
CA ASP A 70 -31.69 23.67 -0.30
C ASP A 70 -30.71 22.95 -1.25
N LEU A 71 -29.43 23.07 -1.06
CA LEU A 71 -28.45 22.25 -1.81
C LEU A 71 -28.67 20.77 -1.50
N PRO A 72 -28.86 19.91 -2.53
CA PRO A 72 -29.17 18.49 -2.32
C PRO A 72 -27.94 17.70 -1.90
N TRP A 73 -27.45 17.96 -0.68
CA TRP A 73 -26.23 17.39 -0.10
C TRP A 73 -26.21 15.87 -0.18
N GLY A 74 -27.35 15.23 0.13
CA GLY A 74 -27.47 13.78 0.02
C GLY A 74 -27.22 13.25 -1.38
N GLN A 75 -27.70 13.96 -2.41
CA GLN A 75 -27.45 13.59 -3.81
C GLN A 75 -26.00 13.85 -4.23
N LEU A 76 -25.38 14.91 -3.72
CA LEU A 76 -23.98 15.25 -4.02
C LEU A 76 -23.03 14.22 -3.44
N VAL A 77 -23.19 13.89 -2.15
CA VAL A 77 -22.42 12.85 -1.45
C VAL A 77 -22.64 11.48 -2.11
N ALA A 78 -23.87 11.17 -2.50
CA ALA A 78 -24.17 9.95 -3.24
C ALA A 78 -23.42 9.93 -4.58
N ARG A 79 -23.48 11.02 -5.39
CA ARG A 79 -22.75 11.11 -6.66
C ARG A 79 -21.24 10.97 -6.51
N MET A 80 -20.65 11.55 -5.46
CA MET A 80 -19.22 11.41 -5.16
C MET A 80 -18.85 9.95 -4.83
N LYS A 81 -19.64 9.28 -4.00
CA LYS A 81 -19.44 7.85 -3.67
C LYS A 81 -19.61 6.97 -4.92
N TRP A 82 -20.62 7.23 -5.76
CA TRP A 82 -20.80 6.51 -7.02
C TRP A 82 -19.64 6.74 -8.00
N GLY A 83 -19.14 7.97 -8.13
CA GLY A 83 -17.96 8.27 -8.95
C GLY A 83 -16.70 7.55 -8.49
N CYS A 84 -16.45 7.53 -7.19
CA CYS A 84 -15.33 6.79 -6.59
C CYS A 84 -15.45 5.28 -6.83
N MET A 85 -16.65 4.70 -6.62
CA MET A 85 -16.92 3.30 -6.87
C MET A 85 -16.75 2.94 -8.36
N ALA A 86 -17.33 3.72 -9.26
CA ALA A 86 -17.23 3.48 -10.70
C ALA A 86 -15.78 3.53 -11.19
N ALA A 87 -14.98 4.51 -10.73
CA ALA A 87 -13.57 4.62 -11.05
C ALA A 87 -12.77 3.42 -10.49
N GLY A 88 -13.06 3.00 -9.26
CA GLY A 88 -12.45 1.80 -8.67
C GLY A 88 -12.78 0.52 -9.44
N LEU A 89 -14.05 0.32 -9.80
CA LEU A 89 -14.47 -0.84 -10.60
C LEU A 89 -13.84 -0.83 -12.00
N LEU A 90 -13.82 0.33 -12.65
CA LEU A 90 -13.13 0.48 -13.94
C LEU A 90 -11.66 0.10 -13.82
N ALA A 91 -10.95 0.62 -12.82
CA ALA A 91 -9.56 0.31 -12.58
C ALA A 91 -9.34 -1.19 -12.34
N PHE A 92 -10.21 -1.81 -11.53
CA PHE A 92 -10.16 -3.24 -11.26
C PHE A 92 -10.30 -4.08 -12.53
N PHE A 93 -11.37 -3.86 -13.31
CA PHE A 93 -11.62 -4.68 -14.50
C PHE A 93 -10.59 -4.42 -15.61
N VAL A 94 -10.17 -3.19 -15.83
CA VAL A 94 -9.11 -2.88 -16.80
C VAL A 94 -7.82 -3.59 -16.40
N ALA A 95 -7.40 -3.49 -15.13
CA ALA A 95 -6.18 -4.14 -14.66
C ALA A 95 -6.28 -5.66 -14.68
N LEU A 96 -7.44 -6.24 -14.32
CA LEU A 96 -7.71 -7.67 -14.35
C LEU A 96 -7.52 -8.26 -15.76
N PHE A 97 -8.26 -7.70 -16.72
CA PHE A 97 -8.22 -8.22 -18.09
C PHE A 97 -6.89 -7.89 -18.76
N ALA A 98 -6.33 -6.69 -18.57
CA ALA A 98 -5.03 -6.33 -19.12
C ALA A 98 -3.93 -7.25 -18.58
N SER A 99 -3.84 -7.48 -17.27
CA SER A 99 -2.85 -8.38 -16.68
C SER A 99 -3.01 -9.81 -17.21
N MET A 100 -4.24 -10.33 -17.23
CA MET A 100 -4.52 -11.67 -17.72
C MET A 100 -4.13 -11.87 -19.20
N MET A 101 -4.36 -10.87 -20.05
CA MET A 101 -4.02 -10.93 -21.48
C MET A 101 -2.54 -10.66 -21.74
N LEU A 102 -1.94 -9.68 -21.06
CA LEU A 102 -0.54 -9.31 -21.27
C LEU A 102 0.45 -10.38 -20.81
N VAL A 103 0.06 -11.28 -19.91
CA VAL A 103 0.94 -12.40 -19.52
C VAL A 103 1.33 -13.25 -20.72
N VAL A 104 0.45 -13.45 -21.70
CA VAL A 104 0.73 -14.31 -22.88
C VAL A 104 1.88 -13.73 -23.73
N PRO A 105 1.82 -12.49 -24.24
CA PRO A 105 2.93 -11.91 -25.01
C PRO A 105 4.19 -11.68 -24.15
N VAL A 106 4.04 -11.31 -22.88
CA VAL A 106 5.19 -11.12 -21.96
C VAL A 106 5.91 -12.45 -21.73
N ARG A 107 5.19 -13.56 -21.58
CA ARG A 107 5.77 -14.90 -21.47
C ARG A 107 6.56 -15.26 -22.73
N ALA A 108 6.00 -15.02 -23.91
CA ALA A 108 6.67 -15.27 -25.19
C ALA A 108 7.93 -14.39 -25.34
N PHE A 109 7.84 -13.12 -24.92
CA PHE A 109 9.00 -12.21 -24.92
C PHE A 109 10.08 -12.68 -23.93
N ALA A 110 9.72 -13.08 -22.70
CA ALA A 110 10.67 -13.58 -21.70
C ALA A 110 11.45 -14.79 -22.22
N LEU A 111 10.77 -15.72 -22.91
CA LEU A 111 11.41 -16.88 -23.55
C LEU A 111 12.39 -16.46 -24.66
N ARG A 112 12.03 -15.46 -25.50
CA ARG A 112 12.89 -14.97 -26.57
C ARG A 112 14.16 -14.28 -26.09
N VAL A 113 14.07 -13.53 -25.00
CA VAL A 113 15.21 -12.78 -24.42
C VAL A 113 15.97 -13.60 -23.37
N GLY A 114 15.62 -14.88 -23.17
CA GLY A 114 16.30 -15.75 -22.22
C GLY A 114 16.05 -15.41 -20.74
N MET A 115 15.02 -14.62 -20.41
CA MET A 115 14.62 -14.31 -19.06
C MET A 115 13.81 -15.48 -18.46
N VAL A 116 14.54 -16.53 -18.08
CA VAL A 116 13.94 -17.79 -17.57
C VAL A 116 14.64 -18.21 -16.27
N ASP A 117 13.85 -18.72 -15.35
CA ASP A 117 14.36 -19.38 -14.18
C ASP A 117 14.66 -20.85 -14.50
N LEU A 118 15.94 -21.22 -14.47
CA LEU A 118 16.39 -22.58 -14.81
C LEU A 118 16.16 -23.53 -13.62
N PRO A 119 15.83 -24.82 -13.89
CA PRO A 119 15.76 -25.84 -12.85
C PRO A 119 17.11 -25.96 -12.10
N GLY A 120 17.01 -26.23 -10.81
CA GLY A 120 18.21 -26.41 -9.98
C GLY A 120 17.91 -27.31 -8.76
N PRO A 121 18.95 -27.78 -8.06
CA PRO A 121 18.79 -28.74 -6.94
C PRO A 121 17.87 -28.27 -5.81
N ARG A 122 17.67 -26.94 -5.69
CA ARG A 122 16.84 -26.33 -4.65
C ARG A 122 15.44 -25.94 -5.14
N LYS A 123 15.17 -26.07 -6.46
CA LYS A 123 13.93 -25.60 -7.10
C LYS A 123 12.93 -26.74 -7.26
N VAL A 124 11.66 -26.41 -7.19
CA VAL A 124 10.56 -27.38 -7.24
C VAL A 124 10.11 -27.68 -8.69
N HIS A 125 10.50 -26.82 -9.65
CA HIS A 125 10.15 -27.00 -11.05
C HIS A 125 11.24 -27.75 -11.82
N HIS A 126 10.80 -28.59 -12.78
CA HIS A 126 11.67 -29.42 -13.61
C HIS A 126 11.91 -28.87 -15.03
N ALA A 127 11.19 -27.82 -15.41
CA ALA A 127 11.31 -27.13 -16.69
C ALA A 127 11.62 -25.65 -16.48
N PRO A 128 12.33 -24.96 -17.40
CA PRO A 128 12.55 -23.53 -17.34
C PRO A 128 11.23 -22.77 -17.28
N ILE A 129 11.06 -21.90 -16.28
CA ILE A 129 9.86 -21.05 -16.14
C ILE A 129 10.23 -19.61 -16.48
N PRO A 130 9.47 -18.95 -17.40
CA PRO A 130 9.71 -17.55 -17.74
C PRO A 130 9.55 -16.64 -16.52
N LEU A 131 10.49 -15.71 -16.36
CA LEU A 131 10.42 -14.54 -15.49
C LEU A 131 9.75 -13.38 -16.25
N LEU A 132 9.51 -12.24 -15.66
CA LEU A 132 8.88 -11.03 -16.20
C LEU A 132 7.34 -10.96 -16.04
N GLY A 133 6.69 -11.86 -15.31
CA GLY A 133 5.27 -11.73 -15.01
C GLY A 133 4.90 -10.40 -14.36
N GLY A 134 5.81 -9.83 -13.58
CA GLY A 134 5.70 -8.50 -13.00
C GLY A 134 5.52 -7.37 -14.01
N LEU A 135 6.13 -7.48 -15.20
CA LEU A 135 5.95 -6.50 -16.28
C LEU A 135 4.50 -6.45 -16.78
N ALA A 136 3.83 -7.59 -16.87
CA ALA A 136 2.42 -7.64 -17.27
C ALA A 136 1.53 -6.92 -16.23
N MET A 137 1.77 -7.16 -14.95
CA MET A 137 1.04 -6.49 -13.88
C MET A 137 1.34 -4.98 -13.83
N TYR A 138 2.61 -4.59 -14.00
CA TYR A 138 3.02 -3.18 -14.05
C TYR A 138 2.26 -2.42 -15.14
N VAL A 139 2.30 -2.91 -16.39
CA VAL A 139 1.61 -2.27 -17.51
C VAL A 139 0.09 -2.22 -17.26
N ALA A 140 -0.49 -3.29 -16.72
CA ALA A 140 -1.90 -3.35 -16.40
C ALA A 140 -2.32 -2.30 -15.35
N VAL A 141 -1.54 -2.16 -14.26
CA VAL A 141 -1.82 -1.15 -13.22
C VAL A 141 -1.66 0.26 -13.75
N VAL A 142 -0.57 0.54 -14.49
CA VAL A 142 -0.35 1.88 -15.07
C VAL A 142 -1.49 2.25 -16.01
N ALA A 143 -1.88 1.36 -16.93
CA ALA A 143 -2.99 1.60 -17.85
C ALA A 143 -4.31 1.84 -17.10
N ALA A 144 -4.62 1.00 -16.10
CA ALA A 144 -5.84 1.12 -15.31
C ALA A 144 -5.91 2.43 -14.53
N VAL A 145 -4.81 2.84 -13.88
CA VAL A 145 -4.75 4.09 -13.11
C VAL A 145 -4.89 5.29 -14.05
N LEU A 146 -4.20 5.31 -15.19
CA LEU A 146 -4.28 6.42 -16.14
C LEU A 146 -5.67 6.56 -16.78
N LEU A 147 -6.35 5.45 -17.03
CA LEU A 147 -7.72 5.45 -17.60
C LEU A 147 -8.78 5.80 -16.56
N ALA A 148 -8.68 5.27 -15.35
CA ALA A 148 -9.74 5.39 -14.35
C ALA A 148 -9.64 6.66 -13.50
N PHE A 149 -8.43 7.22 -13.32
CA PHE A 149 -8.25 8.37 -12.44
C PHE A 149 -8.47 9.70 -13.17
N GLN A 150 -9.54 10.41 -12.79
CA GLN A 150 -9.90 11.73 -13.31
C GLN A 150 -9.70 12.87 -12.30
N GLY A 151 -8.98 12.60 -11.18
CA GLY A 151 -8.81 13.57 -10.10
C GLY A 151 -7.69 14.58 -10.32
N THR A 152 -7.57 15.54 -9.39
CA THR A 152 -6.57 16.63 -9.42
C THR A 152 -5.20 16.23 -8.84
N ALA A 153 -5.11 15.12 -8.12
CA ALA A 153 -3.85 14.65 -7.52
C ALA A 153 -2.83 14.10 -8.54
N ARG A 154 -2.72 14.75 -9.71
CA ARG A 154 -1.86 14.30 -10.83
C ARG A 154 -0.39 14.20 -10.45
N THR A 155 0.13 15.15 -9.67
CA THR A 155 1.52 15.14 -9.19
C THR A 155 1.80 13.92 -8.31
N GLN A 156 0.87 13.58 -7.42
CA GLN A 156 1.04 12.41 -6.56
C GLN A 156 0.97 11.09 -7.34
N ILE A 157 0.05 10.98 -8.31
CA ILE A 157 0.02 9.82 -9.20
C ILE A 157 1.30 9.72 -10.02
N ALA A 158 1.77 10.80 -10.60
CA ALA A 158 3.02 10.80 -11.35
C ALA A 158 4.19 10.31 -10.47
N ALA A 159 4.31 10.80 -9.25
CA ALA A 159 5.34 10.36 -8.32
C ALA A 159 5.22 8.86 -7.97
N ILE A 160 3.99 8.37 -7.72
CA ILE A 160 3.74 6.95 -7.44
C ILE A 160 4.13 6.10 -8.64
N LEU A 161 3.72 6.48 -9.85
CA LEU A 161 4.04 5.72 -11.06
C LEU A 161 5.52 5.78 -11.39
N ILE A 162 6.20 6.92 -11.23
CA ILE A 162 7.66 7.06 -11.43
C ILE A 162 8.41 6.19 -10.42
N GLY A 163 8.06 6.26 -9.12
CA GLY A 163 8.67 5.43 -8.10
C GLY A 163 8.45 3.93 -8.36
N ALA A 164 7.23 3.55 -8.74
CA ALA A 164 6.89 2.17 -9.10
C ALA A 164 7.66 1.69 -10.33
N THR A 165 7.84 2.55 -11.35
CA THR A 165 8.65 2.26 -12.55
C THR A 165 10.11 2.03 -12.18
N LEU A 166 10.67 2.91 -11.33
CA LEU A 166 12.05 2.79 -10.86
C LEU A 166 12.27 1.45 -10.14
N VAL A 167 11.40 1.13 -9.20
CA VAL A 167 11.51 -0.11 -8.42
C VAL A 167 11.34 -1.35 -9.30
N ALA A 168 10.38 -1.32 -10.24
CA ALA A 168 10.19 -2.40 -11.22
C ALA A 168 11.44 -2.58 -12.11
N ALA A 169 12.03 -1.49 -12.60
CA ALA A 169 13.23 -1.52 -13.42
C ALA A 169 14.44 -2.09 -12.65
N VAL A 170 14.64 -1.64 -11.40
CA VAL A 170 15.69 -2.16 -10.51
C VAL A 170 15.50 -3.66 -10.27
N GLY A 171 14.28 -4.12 -10.03
CA GLY A 171 13.98 -5.54 -9.85
C GLY A 171 14.22 -6.37 -11.12
N ILE A 172 13.86 -5.86 -12.32
CA ILE A 172 14.15 -6.54 -13.61
C ILE A 172 15.65 -6.65 -13.86
N LEU A 173 16.44 -5.63 -13.48
CA LEU A 173 17.89 -5.67 -13.58
C LEU A 173 18.52 -6.67 -12.61
N ASP A 174 17.93 -6.81 -11.41
CA ASP A 174 18.31 -7.84 -10.43
C ASP A 174 17.99 -9.26 -10.95
N ASP A 175 16.80 -9.47 -11.53
CA ASP A 175 16.40 -10.74 -12.17
C ASP A 175 17.39 -11.17 -13.29
N ARG A 176 18.07 -10.23 -13.92
CA ARG A 176 19.14 -10.49 -14.88
C ARG A 176 20.52 -10.73 -14.26
N GLY A 177 20.62 -10.62 -12.95
CA GLY A 177 21.91 -10.72 -12.25
C GLY A 177 22.87 -9.56 -12.51
N LEU A 178 22.37 -8.43 -13.04
CA LEU A 178 23.17 -7.23 -13.35
C LEU A 178 23.40 -6.33 -12.13
N LEU A 179 22.64 -6.55 -11.05
CA LEU A 179 22.73 -5.75 -9.84
C LEU A 179 23.14 -6.60 -8.64
N HIS A 180 23.98 -6.01 -7.80
CA HIS A 180 24.24 -6.59 -6.49
C HIS A 180 23.05 -6.33 -5.55
N HIS A 181 22.62 -7.35 -4.79
CA HIS A 181 21.43 -7.26 -3.90
C HIS A 181 21.43 -6.05 -2.95
N GLN A 182 22.62 -5.55 -2.58
CA GLN A 182 22.75 -4.33 -1.77
C GLN A 182 22.28 -3.07 -2.49
N VAL A 183 22.50 -2.98 -3.82
CA VAL A 183 22.11 -1.80 -4.61
C VAL A 183 20.60 -1.63 -4.64
N LYS A 184 19.84 -2.71 -4.80
CA LYS A 184 18.37 -2.64 -4.76
C LYS A 184 17.87 -2.16 -3.41
N LEU A 185 18.46 -2.64 -2.30
CA LEU A 185 18.01 -2.34 -0.95
C LEU A 185 18.43 -0.93 -0.48
N PHE A 186 19.69 -0.55 -0.73
CA PHE A 186 20.25 0.70 -0.19
C PHE A 186 20.21 1.89 -1.17
N VAL A 187 19.92 1.65 -2.45
CA VAL A 187 19.84 2.73 -3.45
C VAL A 187 18.46 2.75 -4.12
N GLY A 188 18.07 1.68 -4.79
CA GLY A 188 16.84 1.66 -5.60
C GLY A 188 15.57 1.96 -4.80
N MET A 189 15.35 1.24 -3.71
CA MET A 189 14.17 1.44 -2.86
C MET A 189 14.18 2.80 -2.12
N PRO A 190 15.28 3.27 -1.50
CA PRO A 190 15.32 4.60 -0.87
C PRO A 190 15.12 5.75 -1.86
N VAL A 191 15.64 5.66 -3.08
CA VAL A 191 15.40 6.68 -4.12
C VAL A 191 13.92 6.75 -4.47
N ALA A 192 13.25 5.61 -4.64
CA ALA A 192 11.81 5.56 -4.87
C ALA A 192 11.00 6.14 -3.70
N ALA A 193 11.42 5.88 -2.45
CA ALA A 193 10.83 6.50 -1.25
C ALA A 193 11.04 8.02 -1.25
N GLY A 194 12.21 8.51 -1.66
CA GLY A 194 12.50 9.93 -1.83
C GLY A 194 11.54 10.62 -2.81
N ILE A 195 11.20 9.99 -3.92
CA ILE A 195 10.23 10.51 -4.89
C ILE A 195 8.85 10.73 -4.23
N LEU A 196 8.41 9.82 -3.35
CA LEU A 196 7.16 9.98 -2.61
C LEU A 196 7.25 11.17 -1.64
N LEU A 197 8.36 11.33 -0.93
CA LEU A 197 8.58 12.43 0.02
C LEU A 197 8.49 13.80 -0.66
N PHE A 198 9.06 13.96 -1.87
CA PHE A 198 8.99 15.21 -2.64
C PHE A 198 7.55 15.64 -2.97
N THR A 199 6.61 14.72 -3.02
CA THR A 199 5.19 15.02 -3.28
C THR A 199 4.33 15.04 -2.02
N GLY A 200 4.95 15.06 -0.85
CA GLY A 200 4.29 15.11 0.45
C GLY A 200 3.63 13.80 0.87
N ILE A 201 3.95 12.68 0.20
CA ILE A 201 3.50 11.35 0.63
C ILE A 201 4.47 10.86 1.71
N ARG A 202 4.09 11.05 2.97
CA ARG A 202 4.91 10.69 4.14
C ARG A 202 4.08 10.21 5.30
N ALA A 203 4.72 9.48 6.21
CA ALA A 203 4.21 9.19 7.53
C ALA A 203 3.91 10.49 8.30
N GLN A 204 2.96 10.44 9.21
CA GLN A 204 2.58 11.59 10.04
C GLN A 204 2.36 11.13 11.49
N ILE A 205 3.38 10.51 12.10
CA ILE A 205 3.36 10.12 13.51
C ILE A 205 4.06 11.14 14.36
N PHE A 206 5.34 11.39 14.06
CA PHE A 206 6.20 12.23 14.87
C PHE A 206 5.91 13.71 14.71
N THR A 207 5.46 14.15 13.53
CA THR A 207 4.98 15.52 13.34
C THR A 207 3.77 15.80 14.23
N VAL A 208 2.89 14.83 14.45
CA VAL A 208 1.73 14.97 15.35
C VAL A 208 2.15 14.94 16.82
N LEU A 209 3.15 14.12 17.19
CA LEU A 209 3.57 13.94 18.58
C LEU A 209 4.54 15.02 19.06
N LEU A 210 5.51 15.41 18.23
CA LEU A 210 6.62 16.28 18.59
C LEU A 210 6.52 17.67 17.96
N GLY A 211 5.78 17.79 16.85
CA GLY A 211 5.71 19.01 16.06
C GLY A 211 7.02 19.40 15.36
N GLY A 212 7.00 20.51 14.63
CA GLY A 212 8.18 21.16 14.08
C GLY A 212 9.06 20.32 13.14
N ARG A 213 10.27 20.81 12.88
CA ARG A 213 11.22 20.16 11.94
C ARG A 213 11.72 18.80 12.39
N SER A 214 11.85 18.59 13.70
CA SER A 214 12.27 17.28 14.27
C SER A 214 11.25 16.19 13.99
N GLY A 215 9.95 16.47 14.17
CA GLY A 215 8.88 15.55 13.83
C GLY A 215 8.86 15.23 12.32
N GLU A 216 9.03 16.24 11.47
CA GLU A 216 9.07 16.05 10.00
C GLU A 216 10.27 15.21 9.54
N PHE A 217 11.42 15.37 10.16
CA PHE A 217 12.61 14.56 9.86
C PHE A 217 12.39 13.10 10.24
N LEU A 218 11.86 12.84 11.44
CA LEU A 218 11.57 11.47 11.89
C LEU A 218 10.48 10.79 11.03
N ASP A 219 9.45 11.53 10.62
CA ASP A 219 8.42 11.02 9.72
C ASP A 219 9.00 10.70 8.34
N SER A 220 9.95 11.48 7.84
CA SER A 220 10.63 11.20 6.58
C SER A 220 11.51 9.96 6.69
N ALA A 221 12.26 9.81 7.77
CA ALA A 221 13.06 8.62 8.03
C ALA A 221 12.19 7.36 8.17
N LEU A 222 11.06 7.47 8.90
CA LEU A 222 10.09 6.39 9.02
C LEU A 222 9.45 6.04 7.68
N THR A 223 9.18 7.03 6.81
CA THR A 223 8.66 6.81 5.46
C THR A 223 9.63 5.97 4.62
N VAL A 224 10.91 6.32 4.63
CA VAL A 224 11.93 5.54 3.91
C VAL A 224 12.01 4.12 4.47
N LEU A 225 12.07 3.96 5.80
CA LEU A 225 12.09 2.65 6.45
C LEU A 225 10.88 1.80 6.09
N TRP A 226 9.68 2.40 6.09
CA TRP A 226 8.44 1.72 5.72
C TRP A 226 8.43 1.27 4.27
N VAL A 227 8.77 2.17 3.34
CA VAL A 227 8.79 1.85 1.90
C VAL A 227 9.81 0.77 1.60
N VAL A 228 11.03 0.90 2.12
CA VAL A 228 12.10 -0.10 1.94
C VAL A 228 11.70 -1.42 2.59
N GLY A 229 11.21 -1.38 3.82
CA GLY A 229 10.84 -2.58 4.58
C GLY A 229 9.71 -3.37 3.92
N ILE A 230 8.62 -2.72 3.52
CA ILE A 230 7.49 -3.40 2.87
C ILE A 230 7.88 -3.87 1.46
N THR A 231 8.63 -3.08 0.69
CA THR A 231 9.10 -3.49 -0.65
C THR A 231 9.99 -4.73 -0.55
N ALA A 232 10.93 -4.75 0.39
CA ALA A 232 11.78 -5.90 0.66
C ALA A 232 10.97 -7.11 1.15
N SER A 233 9.95 -6.90 1.99
CA SER A 233 9.08 -7.98 2.47
C SER A 233 8.34 -8.68 1.34
N PHE A 234 7.86 -7.95 0.33
CA PHE A 234 7.22 -8.53 -0.84
C PHE A 234 8.22 -9.26 -1.75
N SER A 235 9.44 -8.73 -1.95
CA SER A 235 10.50 -9.44 -2.67
C SER A 235 10.88 -10.75 -1.96
N ILE A 236 10.93 -10.76 -0.63
CA ILE A 236 11.17 -11.95 0.18
C ILE A 236 9.98 -12.93 0.11
N LEU A 237 8.74 -12.45 0.02
CA LEU A 237 7.53 -13.25 -0.01
C LEU A 237 7.34 -14.00 -1.34
N ASP A 238 8.00 -13.60 -2.43
CA ASP A 238 7.88 -14.24 -3.76
C ASP A 238 8.74 -15.52 -3.89
N HIS A 239 8.57 -16.44 -2.95
CA HIS A 239 9.30 -17.71 -2.91
C HIS A 239 8.42 -18.94 -3.22
N MET A 240 7.11 -18.77 -3.46
CA MET A 240 6.17 -19.86 -3.70
C MET A 240 5.07 -19.44 -4.70
N ASP A 241 4.68 -20.37 -5.60
CA ASP A 241 3.68 -20.15 -6.65
C ASP A 241 2.39 -19.52 -6.10
N GLY A 242 2.01 -18.36 -6.62
CA GLY A 242 0.80 -17.63 -6.27
C GLY A 242 0.86 -16.83 -4.97
N LEU A 243 1.85 -17.04 -4.12
CA LEU A 243 1.87 -16.49 -2.77
C LEU A 243 1.89 -14.97 -2.76
N CYS A 244 2.89 -14.35 -3.38
CA CYS A 244 3.07 -12.91 -3.38
C CYS A 244 1.90 -12.18 -4.04
N ALA A 245 1.49 -12.61 -5.23
CA ALA A 245 0.36 -12.01 -5.94
C ALA A 245 -0.97 -12.14 -5.17
N GLY A 246 -1.22 -13.29 -4.54
CA GLY A 246 -2.45 -13.50 -3.79
C GLY A 246 -2.51 -12.72 -2.48
N VAL A 247 -1.40 -12.62 -1.75
CA VAL A 247 -1.32 -11.76 -0.56
C VAL A 247 -1.51 -10.29 -0.95
N ALA A 248 -0.90 -9.84 -2.07
CA ALA A 248 -1.13 -8.51 -2.60
C ALA A 248 -2.60 -8.27 -2.99
N ALA A 249 -3.26 -9.26 -3.61
CA ALA A 249 -4.67 -9.17 -3.96
C ALA A 249 -5.56 -9.01 -2.72
N VAL A 250 -5.37 -9.86 -1.69
CA VAL A 250 -6.11 -9.76 -0.42
C VAL A 250 -5.88 -8.40 0.25
N ALA A 251 -4.63 -7.96 0.38
CA ALA A 251 -4.30 -6.67 0.98
C ALA A 251 -4.93 -5.51 0.20
N SER A 252 -4.84 -5.53 -1.13
CA SER A 252 -5.41 -4.50 -1.99
C SER A 252 -6.94 -4.41 -1.90
N ALA A 253 -7.63 -5.54 -1.70
CA ALA A 253 -9.08 -5.55 -1.51
C ALA A 253 -9.47 -4.76 -0.25
N PHE A 254 -8.76 -4.93 0.87
CA PHE A 254 -9.02 -4.18 2.09
C PHE A 254 -8.59 -2.72 1.99
N PHE A 255 -7.48 -2.40 1.34
CA PHE A 255 -7.11 -1.02 1.04
C PHE A 255 -8.16 -0.33 0.17
N ALA A 256 -8.67 -0.98 -0.89
CA ALA A 256 -9.69 -0.44 -1.76
C ALA A 256 -11.01 -0.21 -1.01
N LEU A 257 -11.43 -1.17 -0.17
CA LEU A 257 -12.64 -1.07 0.65
C LEU A 257 -12.54 0.10 1.64
N LEU A 258 -11.47 0.16 2.44
CA LEU A 258 -11.28 1.23 3.42
C LEU A 258 -11.16 2.61 2.77
N ALA A 259 -10.43 2.71 1.66
CA ALA A 259 -10.31 3.95 0.90
C ALA A 259 -11.67 4.40 0.33
N TYR A 260 -12.46 3.49 -0.21
CA TYR A 260 -13.81 3.76 -0.69
C TYR A 260 -14.73 4.24 0.43
N LEU A 261 -14.72 3.57 1.59
CA LEU A 261 -15.52 3.96 2.75
C LEU A 261 -15.16 5.37 3.25
N ASN A 262 -13.90 5.77 3.11
CA ASN A 262 -13.38 7.10 3.48
C ASN A 262 -13.33 8.09 2.28
N GLY A 263 -13.97 7.81 1.14
CA GLY A 263 -14.10 8.73 0.01
C GLY A 263 -12.80 9.05 -0.74
N GLN A 264 -11.74 8.23 -0.60
CA GLN A 264 -10.41 8.49 -1.15
C GLN A 264 -10.24 7.91 -2.56
N THR A 265 -10.68 8.62 -3.58
CA THR A 265 -10.68 8.15 -4.97
C THR A 265 -9.31 7.68 -5.46
N LEU A 266 -8.22 8.42 -5.16
CA LEU A 266 -6.87 8.03 -5.59
C LEU A 266 -6.48 6.67 -5.03
N VAL A 267 -6.65 6.47 -3.70
CA VAL A 267 -6.28 5.24 -3.03
C VAL A 267 -7.17 4.08 -3.48
N THR A 268 -8.49 4.35 -3.66
CA THR A 268 -9.44 3.35 -4.17
C THR A 268 -9.05 2.87 -5.57
N VAL A 269 -8.78 3.79 -6.50
CA VAL A 269 -8.39 3.46 -7.88
C VAL A 269 -7.07 2.69 -7.91
N LEU A 270 -6.06 3.15 -7.16
CA LEU A 270 -4.76 2.49 -7.11
C LEU A 270 -4.87 1.07 -6.51
N ALA A 271 -5.55 0.93 -5.38
CA ALA A 271 -5.74 -0.37 -4.73
C ALA A 271 -6.58 -1.33 -5.59
N ALA A 272 -7.64 -0.83 -6.24
CA ALA A 272 -8.46 -1.62 -7.16
C ALA A 272 -7.68 -2.08 -8.40
N ALA A 273 -6.81 -1.21 -8.96
CA ALA A 273 -5.93 -1.58 -10.07
C ALA A 273 -4.94 -2.69 -9.67
N VAL A 274 -4.33 -2.60 -8.47
CA VAL A 274 -3.44 -3.65 -7.98
C VAL A 274 -4.19 -4.94 -7.71
N LEU A 275 -5.38 -4.88 -7.11
CA LEU A 275 -6.26 -6.05 -6.91
C LEU A 275 -6.56 -6.74 -8.24
N GLY A 276 -6.96 -5.97 -9.26
CA GLY A 276 -7.27 -6.50 -10.59
C GLY A 276 -6.04 -7.14 -11.23
N ALA A 277 -4.92 -6.44 -11.26
CA ALA A 277 -3.68 -6.94 -11.87
C ALA A 277 -3.17 -8.22 -11.19
N ALA A 278 -3.14 -8.24 -9.85
CA ALA A 278 -2.70 -9.41 -9.08
C ALA A 278 -3.64 -10.61 -9.30
N THR A 279 -4.96 -10.40 -9.30
CA THR A 279 -5.95 -11.45 -9.56
C THR A 279 -5.84 -11.99 -10.99
N GLY A 280 -5.66 -11.11 -11.99
CA GLY A 280 -5.45 -11.51 -13.38
C GLY A 280 -4.17 -12.32 -13.58
N PHE A 281 -3.09 -11.93 -12.90
CA PHE A 281 -1.81 -12.64 -12.91
C PHE A 281 -1.90 -14.03 -12.26
N LEU A 282 -2.66 -14.17 -11.16
CA LEU A 282 -2.85 -15.45 -10.47
C LEU A 282 -3.39 -16.56 -11.37
N ARG A 283 -4.12 -16.25 -12.44
CA ARG A 283 -4.57 -17.23 -13.45
C ARG A 283 -3.40 -18.03 -14.04
N TRP A 284 -2.23 -17.43 -14.09
CA TRP A 284 -1.02 -17.99 -14.69
C TRP A 284 0.05 -18.38 -13.67
N ASN A 285 0.05 -17.73 -12.51
CA ASN A 285 1.06 -17.92 -11.47
C ASN A 285 0.61 -18.87 -10.34
N PHE A 286 -0.72 -19.14 -10.20
CA PHE A 286 -1.17 -20.11 -9.21
C PHE A 286 -0.70 -21.52 -9.57
N LYS A 287 -0.35 -22.32 -8.57
CA LYS A 287 0.32 -23.62 -8.75
C LYS A 287 -0.48 -24.62 -9.60
N PRO A 288 0.12 -25.20 -10.65
CA PRO A 288 1.51 -25.04 -11.10
C PRO A 288 1.71 -23.74 -11.90
N ALA A 289 2.71 -22.94 -11.53
CA ALA A 289 2.98 -21.67 -12.19
C ALA A 289 3.47 -21.86 -13.63
N LYS A 290 2.94 -21.03 -14.55
CA LYS A 290 3.35 -20.99 -15.97
C LYS A 290 4.30 -19.82 -16.27
N ILE A 291 4.40 -18.87 -15.35
CA ILE A 291 5.26 -17.71 -15.37
C ILE A 291 5.50 -17.27 -13.93
N PHE A 292 6.72 -16.84 -13.62
CA PHE A 292 7.06 -16.21 -12.34
C PHE A 292 6.98 -14.70 -12.45
N MET A 293 6.71 -14.07 -11.31
CA MET A 293 6.59 -12.63 -11.18
C MET A 293 7.97 -11.96 -11.37
N GLY A 294 9.00 -12.54 -10.76
CA GLY A 294 10.33 -11.99 -10.65
C GLY A 294 10.42 -10.85 -9.62
N ASP A 295 11.65 -10.48 -9.27
CA ASP A 295 11.91 -9.38 -8.35
C ASP A 295 11.33 -8.05 -8.87
N GLY A 296 11.32 -7.86 -10.20
CA GLY A 296 10.67 -6.70 -10.82
C GLY A 296 9.21 -6.56 -10.43
N GLY A 297 8.45 -7.65 -10.41
CA GLY A 297 7.04 -7.66 -10.02
C GLY A 297 6.81 -7.62 -8.52
N ALA A 298 7.59 -8.38 -7.75
CA ALA A 298 7.46 -8.45 -6.30
C ALA A 298 7.78 -7.09 -5.64
N MET A 299 8.88 -6.44 -6.05
CA MET A 299 9.25 -5.12 -5.57
C MET A 299 8.25 -4.04 -6.00
N PHE A 300 7.74 -4.11 -7.24
CA PHE A 300 6.68 -3.22 -7.73
C PHE A 300 5.42 -3.32 -6.84
N LEU A 301 4.93 -4.53 -6.57
CA LEU A 301 3.79 -4.73 -5.67
C LEU A 301 4.09 -4.21 -4.26
N GLY A 302 5.24 -4.53 -3.70
CA GLY A 302 5.64 -4.08 -2.37
C GLY A 302 5.68 -2.56 -2.24
N PHE A 303 6.23 -1.86 -3.24
CA PHE A 303 6.23 -0.41 -3.28
C PHE A 303 4.82 0.19 -3.32
N LEU A 304 3.93 -0.38 -4.13
CA LEU A 304 2.53 0.07 -4.18
C LEU A 304 1.79 -0.22 -2.86
N MET A 305 2.02 -1.37 -2.23
CA MET A 305 1.46 -1.69 -0.92
C MET A 305 1.93 -0.72 0.16
N ALA A 306 3.23 -0.41 0.19
CA ALA A 306 3.78 0.59 1.09
C ALA A 306 3.14 1.97 0.86
N THR A 307 3.01 2.36 -0.39
CA THR A 307 2.40 3.65 -0.79
C THR A 307 0.92 3.72 -0.39
N LEU A 308 0.15 2.64 -0.60
CA LEU A 308 -1.25 2.55 -0.16
C LEU A 308 -1.37 2.72 1.35
N GLY A 309 -0.49 2.09 2.13
CA GLY A 309 -0.44 2.24 3.58
C GLY A 309 -0.16 3.69 4.03
N LEU A 310 0.78 4.38 3.36
CA LEU A 310 1.09 5.79 3.64
C LEU A 310 -0.02 6.76 3.23
N LYS A 311 -0.76 6.43 2.17
CA LYS A 311 -1.79 7.30 1.59
C LYS A 311 -3.17 7.10 2.21
N LEU A 312 -3.46 5.93 2.78
CA LEU A 312 -4.74 5.68 3.42
C LEU A 312 -4.91 6.63 4.61
N ARG A 313 -6.00 7.38 4.60
CA ARG A 313 -6.43 8.27 5.69
C ARG A 313 -7.75 7.77 6.23
N LEU A 314 -7.87 7.66 7.54
CA LEU A 314 -9.08 7.24 8.20
C LEU A 314 -9.71 8.46 8.87
N GLU A 315 -10.84 8.92 8.30
CA GLU A 315 -11.64 9.98 8.92
C GLU A 315 -12.25 9.44 10.22
N ASN A 316 -12.25 10.25 11.26
CA ASN A 316 -12.80 9.92 12.59
C ASN A 316 -12.09 8.78 13.36
N SER A 317 -10.94 8.31 12.91
CA SER A 317 -10.13 7.32 13.62
C SER A 317 -9.02 7.96 14.43
N SER A 318 -8.58 7.28 15.50
CA SER A 318 -7.43 7.73 16.27
C SER A 318 -6.14 7.62 15.46
N HIS A 319 -5.13 8.42 15.81
CA HIS A 319 -3.80 8.32 15.18
C HIS A 319 -3.23 6.91 15.29
N LEU A 320 -3.43 6.22 16.42
CA LEU A 320 -2.99 4.85 16.62
C LEU A 320 -3.70 3.89 15.65
N SER A 321 -5.02 4.01 15.48
CA SER A 321 -5.79 3.21 14.52
C SER A 321 -5.29 3.42 13.09
N SER A 322 -4.99 4.65 12.70
CA SER A 322 -4.52 5.00 11.36
C SER A 322 -3.21 4.30 10.98
N TRP A 323 -2.35 3.99 11.96
CA TRP A 323 -1.10 3.27 11.74
C TRP A 323 -1.25 1.76 11.88
N LEU A 324 -2.08 1.33 12.79
CA LEU A 324 -2.31 -0.09 13.01
C LEU A 324 -2.97 -0.74 11.79
N VAL A 325 -3.86 -0.02 11.10
CA VAL A 325 -4.60 -0.52 9.93
C VAL A 325 -3.69 -0.99 8.80
N PRO A 326 -2.74 -0.21 8.24
CA PRO A 326 -1.86 -0.71 7.20
C PRO A 326 -0.93 -1.83 7.68
N ILE A 327 -0.50 -1.83 8.94
CA ILE A 327 0.29 -2.93 9.52
C ILE A 327 -0.51 -4.23 9.52
N LEU A 328 -1.80 -4.19 9.88
CA LEU A 328 -2.68 -5.35 9.91
C LEU A 328 -2.97 -5.88 8.50
N ILE A 329 -3.25 -5.01 7.54
CA ILE A 329 -3.50 -5.38 6.15
C ILE A 329 -2.27 -6.07 5.53
N LEU A 330 -1.06 -5.57 5.84
CA LEU A 330 0.21 -6.10 5.35
C LEU A 330 0.81 -7.16 6.29
N GLY A 331 0.04 -7.60 7.27
CA GLY A 331 0.49 -8.47 8.36
C GLY A 331 1.17 -9.75 7.91
N VAL A 332 0.72 -10.37 6.81
CA VAL A 332 1.34 -11.61 6.29
C VAL A 332 2.77 -11.36 5.80
N ALA A 333 3.00 -10.29 5.04
CA ALA A 333 4.33 -9.96 4.52
C ALA A 333 5.27 -9.56 5.67
N ILE A 334 4.77 -8.77 6.62
CA ILE A 334 5.53 -8.36 7.82
C ILE A 334 5.85 -9.59 8.69
N PHE A 335 4.88 -10.48 8.88
CA PHE A 335 5.05 -11.71 9.68
C PHE A 335 6.10 -12.63 9.08
N ASP A 336 6.01 -12.94 7.77
CA ASP A 336 6.97 -13.84 7.11
C ASP A 336 8.40 -13.28 7.17
N THR A 337 8.57 -12.00 6.87
CA THR A 337 9.87 -11.33 6.95
C THR A 337 10.42 -11.32 8.39
N THR A 338 9.57 -11.09 9.38
CA THR A 338 9.97 -11.14 10.80
C THR A 338 10.40 -12.54 11.21
N LEU A 339 9.62 -13.57 10.85
CA LEU A 339 9.93 -14.97 11.13
C LEU A 339 11.29 -15.35 10.55
N VAL A 340 11.51 -15.04 9.27
CA VAL A 340 12.76 -15.36 8.57
C VAL A 340 13.93 -14.59 9.16
N THR A 341 13.75 -13.31 9.50
CA THR A 341 14.80 -12.47 10.10
C THR A 341 15.23 -13.03 11.45
N ILE A 342 14.27 -13.36 12.32
CA ILE A 342 14.57 -13.95 13.64
C ILE A 342 15.24 -15.31 13.49
N SER A 343 14.71 -16.17 12.61
CA SER A 343 15.24 -17.51 12.37
C SER A 343 16.68 -17.47 11.85
N ARG A 344 16.99 -16.57 10.90
CA ARG A 344 18.33 -16.42 10.33
C ARG A 344 19.30 -15.77 11.33
N ALA A 345 18.87 -14.72 12.04
CA ALA A 345 19.67 -14.06 13.07
C ALA A 345 20.09 -15.04 14.18
N ARG A 346 19.17 -15.91 14.65
CA ARG A 346 19.50 -16.96 15.65
C ARG A 346 20.51 -17.99 15.15
N ARG A 347 20.64 -18.16 13.84
CA ARG A 347 21.62 -19.06 13.20
C ARG A 347 22.91 -18.33 12.78
N GLY A 348 23.05 -17.04 13.09
CA GLY A 348 24.19 -16.22 12.70
C GLY A 348 24.27 -15.97 11.18
N LEU A 349 23.13 -16.03 10.47
CA LEU A 349 23.03 -15.77 9.03
C LEU A 349 22.52 -14.36 8.79
N LEU A 350 22.95 -13.76 7.66
CA LEU A 350 22.42 -12.45 7.22
C LEU A 350 20.99 -12.62 6.71
N PRO A 351 20.00 -11.89 7.27
CA PRO A 351 18.59 -12.08 6.96
C PRO A 351 18.25 -11.90 5.47
N PHE A 352 18.86 -10.94 4.80
CA PHE A 352 18.53 -10.56 3.43
C PHE A 352 19.44 -11.20 2.36
N ALA A 353 20.56 -11.83 2.76
CA ALA A 353 21.57 -12.34 1.83
C ALA A 353 21.54 -13.86 1.66
N THR A 354 20.76 -14.57 2.48
CA THR A 354 20.78 -16.04 2.51
C THR A 354 19.48 -16.60 1.93
N PRO A 355 19.46 -17.15 0.70
CA PRO A 355 18.26 -17.79 0.18
C PRO A 355 17.95 -19.09 0.95
N GLY A 356 16.68 -19.34 1.28
CA GLY A 356 16.29 -20.52 2.09
C GLY A 356 14.83 -20.92 1.95
N LYS A 357 14.52 -22.14 2.40
CA LYS A 357 13.16 -22.66 2.55
C LYS A 357 12.68 -22.56 4.01
N ASP A 358 12.97 -21.43 4.67
CA ASP A 358 12.70 -21.15 6.07
C ASP A 358 11.50 -20.21 6.31
N HIS A 359 10.77 -19.90 5.26
CA HIS A 359 9.58 -19.04 5.23
C HIS A 359 8.34 -19.71 5.81
N ALA A 360 7.37 -18.91 6.24
CA ALA A 360 6.11 -19.37 6.82
C ALA A 360 5.38 -20.37 5.90
N ALA A 361 5.28 -20.09 4.60
CA ALA A 361 4.62 -20.98 3.64
C ALA A 361 5.31 -22.35 3.54
N HIS A 362 6.64 -22.39 3.55
CA HIS A 362 7.38 -23.67 3.54
C HIS A 362 7.16 -24.46 4.83
N ARG A 363 7.18 -23.78 5.98
CA ARG A 363 6.93 -24.42 7.29
C ARG A 363 5.52 -24.98 7.38
N LEU A 364 4.50 -24.21 6.93
CA LEU A 364 3.10 -24.67 6.87
C LEU A 364 2.94 -25.86 5.91
N SER A 365 3.63 -25.82 4.76
CA SER A 365 3.64 -26.95 3.82
C SER A 365 4.21 -28.22 4.44
N ASN A 366 5.29 -28.09 5.20
CA ASN A 366 5.95 -29.23 5.88
C ASN A 366 5.16 -29.76 7.09
N LEU A 367 4.27 -28.95 7.66
CA LEU A 367 3.29 -29.37 8.67
C LEU A 367 2.12 -30.20 8.09
N GLY A 368 2.14 -30.52 6.79
CA GLY A 368 1.15 -31.39 6.15
C GLY A 368 0.11 -30.68 5.29
N LEU A 369 0.10 -29.34 5.25
CA LEU A 369 -0.87 -28.58 4.41
C LEU A 369 -0.55 -28.66 2.91
N GLY A 370 0.67 -29.06 2.55
CA GLY A 370 1.15 -29.00 1.18
C GLY A 370 1.23 -27.56 0.65
N HIS A 371 1.76 -27.36 -0.55
CA HIS A 371 1.99 -26.03 -1.11
C HIS A 371 0.71 -25.21 -1.27
N ARG A 372 -0.35 -25.80 -1.87
CA ARG A 372 -1.61 -25.06 -2.08
C ARG A 372 -2.28 -24.68 -0.75
N GLY A 373 -2.31 -25.63 0.19
CA GLY A 373 -2.91 -25.40 1.51
C GLY A 373 -2.18 -24.31 2.28
N ALA A 374 -0.84 -24.31 2.26
CA ALA A 374 -0.03 -23.28 2.91
C ALA A 374 -0.31 -21.88 2.35
N VAL A 375 -0.36 -21.75 1.01
CA VAL A 375 -0.65 -20.48 0.33
C VAL A 375 -2.06 -19.98 0.66
N ILE A 376 -3.07 -20.85 0.60
CA ILE A 376 -4.46 -20.50 0.94
C ILE A 376 -4.58 -20.10 2.42
N THR A 377 -3.88 -20.79 3.31
CA THR A 377 -3.83 -20.42 4.75
C THR A 377 -3.30 -19.01 4.94
N LEU A 378 -2.25 -18.62 4.23
CA LEU A 378 -1.70 -17.26 4.30
C LEU A 378 -2.65 -16.21 3.70
N TYR A 379 -3.43 -16.54 2.65
CA TYR A 379 -4.50 -15.66 2.16
C TYR A 379 -5.59 -15.46 3.21
N LEU A 380 -6.02 -16.54 3.88
CA LEU A 380 -7.02 -16.47 4.94
C LEU A 380 -6.51 -15.65 6.13
N LEU A 381 -5.25 -15.83 6.54
CA LEU A 381 -4.63 -15.02 7.59
C LEU A 381 -4.56 -13.53 7.17
N GLY A 382 -4.24 -13.25 5.91
CA GLY A 382 -4.32 -11.89 5.36
C GLY A 382 -5.72 -11.30 5.40
N ALA A 383 -6.75 -12.11 5.08
CA ALA A 383 -8.15 -11.70 5.18
C ALA A 383 -8.56 -11.42 6.64
N VAL A 384 -8.15 -12.27 7.58
CA VAL A 384 -8.35 -12.03 9.02
C VAL A 384 -7.69 -10.73 9.48
N GLY A 385 -6.44 -10.48 9.04
CA GLY A 385 -5.74 -9.21 9.29
C GLY A 385 -6.49 -8.01 8.72
N GLY A 386 -7.01 -8.12 7.49
CA GLY A 386 -7.81 -7.10 6.84
C GLY A 386 -9.14 -6.84 7.56
N CYS A 387 -9.84 -7.89 8.02
CA CYS A 387 -11.05 -7.75 8.84
C CYS A 387 -10.73 -7.08 10.19
N ALA A 388 -9.62 -7.44 10.83
CA ALA A 388 -9.16 -6.78 12.04
C ALA A 388 -8.85 -5.30 11.79
N ALA A 389 -8.21 -4.97 10.66
CA ALA A 389 -7.94 -3.59 10.25
C ALA A 389 -9.23 -2.79 10.06
N LEU A 390 -10.23 -3.38 9.40
CA LEU A 390 -11.54 -2.78 9.24
C LEU A 390 -12.19 -2.52 10.61
N PHE A 391 -12.14 -3.49 11.53
CA PHE A 391 -12.67 -3.32 12.88
C PHE A 391 -11.93 -2.22 13.66
N VAL A 392 -10.58 -2.20 13.60
CA VAL A 392 -9.74 -1.17 14.26
C VAL A 392 -10.06 0.23 13.77
N SER A 393 -10.46 0.39 12.51
CA SER A 393 -10.80 1.70 11.95
C SER A 393 -12.03 2.37 12.61
N TYR A 394 -12.85 1.61 13.33
CA TYR A 394 -14.06 2.10 14.01
C TYR A 394 -13.96 2.14 15.55
N VAL A 395 -12.89 1.61 16.15
CA VAL A 395 -12.76 1.58 17.61
C VAL A 395 -11.99 2.79 18.14
N SER A 396 -12.21 3.08 19.43
CA SER A 396 -11.46 4.13 20.14
C SER A 396 -9.98 3.79 20.27
N SER A 397 -9.15 4.79 20.62
CA SER A 397 -7.70 4.58 20.85
C SER A 397 -7.40 3.49 21.88
N ARG A 398 -8.22 3.37 22.95
CA ARG A 398 -8.06 2.30 23.94
C ARG A 398 -8.37 0.93 23.35
N GLY A 399 -9.44 0.83 22.56
CA GLY A 399 -9.78 -0.41 21.86
C GLY A 399 -8.72 -0.81 20.84
N ALA A 400 -8.18 0.14 20.09
CA ALA A 400 -7.10 -0.09 19.15
C ALA A 400 -5.80 -0.56 19.84
N LEU A 401 -5.47 0.00 21.02
CA LEU A 401 -4.31 -0.44 21.81
C LEU A 401 -4.49 -1.88 22.31
N VAL A 402 -5.65 -2.20 22.90
CA VAL A 402 -5.94 -3.56 23.38
C VAL A 402 -5.88 -4.56 22.23
N LEU A 403 -6.56 -4.26 21.12
CA LEU A 403 -6.55 -5.16 19.97
C LEU A 403 -5.15 -5.30 19.35
N GLY A 404 -4.40 -4.20 19.25
CA GLY A 404 -3.02 -4.21 18.76
C GLY A 404 -2.10 -5.07 19.64
N THR A 405 -2.23 -4.99 20.97
CA THR A 405 -1.46 -5.86 21.88
C THR A 405 -1.84 -7.32 21.77
N VAL A 406 -3.12 -7.64 21.65
CA VAL A 406 -3.59 -9.02 21.43
C VAL A 406 -3.05 -9.57 20.12
N ILE A 407 -3.13 -8.80 19.01
CA ILE A 407 -2.62 -9.21 17.71
C ILE A 407 -1.11 -9.39 17.74
N LEU A 408 -0.38 -8.48 18.40
CA LEU A 408 1.07 -8.63 18.58
C LEU A 408 1.40 -9.92 19.34
N ALA A 409 0.68 -10.24 20.40
CA ALA A 409 0.85 -11.49 21.14
C ALA A 409 0.59 -12.72 20.25
N VAL A 410 -0.47 -12.69 19.43
CA VAL A 410 -0.78 -13.78 18.48
C VAL A 410 0.33 -13.91 17.42
N ILE A 411 0.86 -12.81 16.90
CA ILE A 411 1.99 -12.82 15.95
C ILE A 411 3.23 -13.44 16.60
N LEU A 412 3.58 -13.04 17.82
CA LEU A 412 4.74 -13.58 18.54
C LEU A 412 4.58 -15.07 18.86
N LEU A 413 3.39 -15.50 19.25
CA LEU A 413 3.06 -16.91 19.44
C LEU A 413 3.14 -17.70 18.12
N GLY A 414 2.65 -17.12 17.03
CA GLY A 414 2.76 -17.70 15.69
C GLY A 414 4.22 -17.87 15.25
N VAL A 415 5.06 -16.85 15.48
CA VAL A 415 6.52 -16.95 15.22
C VAL A 415 7.14 -18.06 16.07
N ALA A 416 6.84 -18.10 17.39
CA ALA A 416 7.38 -19.12 18.26
C ALA A 416 6.91 -20.54 17.90
N PHE A 417 5.67 -20.68 17.45
CA PHE A 417 5.12 -21.95 16.94
C PHE A 417 5.81 -22.40 15.65
N LEU A 418 5.86 -21.52 14.65
CA LEU A 418 6.48 -21.86 13.37
C LEU A 418 7.99 -22.04 13.47
N GLU A 419 8.68 -21.40 14.43
CA GLU A 419 10.11 -21.61 14.64
C GLU A 419 10.42 -23.05 15.12
N ARG A 420 9.43 -23.73 15.71
CA ARG A 420 9.54 -25.16 16.08
C ARG A 420 9.15 -26.11 14.95
N ALA A 421 8.50 -25.61 13.89
CA ALA A 421 8.10 -26.43 12.76
C ALA A 421 9.31 -26.95 11.97
N PRO A 422 9.24 -28.14 11.35
CA PRO A 422 10.33 -28.68 10.56
C PRO A 422 10.55 -27.85 9.29
N TYR A 423 11.79 -27.45 9.03
CA TYR A 423 12.22 -26.78 7.81
C TYR A 423 13.67 -27.16 7.45
N GLU A 424 14.04 -27.01 6.17
CA GLU A 424 15.42 -27.26 5.73
C GLU A 424 16.35 -26.18 6.33
N ARG A 425 17.13 -26.58 7.34
CA ARG A 425 18.11 -25.69 7.96
C ARG A 425 19.32 -25.54 7.04
N GLN A 426 19.67 -24.29 6.74
CA GLN A 426 20.93 -23.99 6.06
C GLN A 426 22.05 -23.98 7.09
N GLU A 427 23.08 -24.75 6.81
CA GLU A 427 24.31 -24.72 7.59
C GLU A 427 25.16 -23.53 7.10
N ARG A 428 25.83 -22.88 8.05
CA ARG A 428 26.84 -21.88 7.75
C ARG A 428 27.94 -22.59 6.95
N LYS A 429 28.13 -22.21 5.67
CA LYS A 429 29.32 -22.70 4.94
C LYS A 429 30.51 -22.32 5.78
N ALA A 430 31.23 -23.34 6.30
CA ALA A 430 32.51 -23.12 6.91
C ALA A 430 33.36 -22.34 5.91
N SER A 431 33.87 -21.18 6.31
CA SER A 431 34.89 -20.48 5.53
C SER A 431 36.01 -21.48 5.27
N PRO A 432 36.43 -21.69 4.02
CA PRO A 432 37.64 -22.48 3.82
C PRO A 432 38.71 -21.82 4.67
N ALA A 433 39.28 -22.60 5.60
CA ALA A 433 40.43 -22.17 6.38
C ALA A 433 41.51 -21.74 5.38
N CYS A 434 41.93 -20.48 5.46
CA CYS A 434 43.12 -19.98 4.77
C CYS A 434 44.34 -20.64 5.34
#